data_1025dedcaaa4e6a3afac640773e600b8
#
_entry.id   1025dedcaaa4e6a3afac640773e600b8
#
_cell.length_a   1.000
_cell.length_b   1.000
_cell.length_c   1.000
_cell.angle_alpha   90.00
_cell.angle_beta   90.00
_cell.angle_gamma   90.00
#
_symmetry.space_group_name_H-M   'P 1'
#
loop_
_entity.id
_entity.type
_entity.pdbx_description
1 polymer ?
#
loop_
_entity_poly.entity_id
_entity_poly.type
_entity_poly.pdbx_seq_one_letter_code
_entity_poly.pdbx_strand_id
1 'polypeptide(L)'
;MNLSRQSRFQWNYTALAFLLPIVGMLCVRLVCTLTFNGEYSLLYSDCYHQYYPFFKAFRSALLSGESLLYSWNVGMGMDYLGLISYYLASPLYLLSVLVPESLVLSY
;
A
#
# COMPACT_ATOMS: atom_id res chain seq x y z
N MET A 1 -37.43 15.51 -17.43
CA MET A 1 -36.39 14.45 -17.37
C MET A 1 -35.67 14.56 -16.03
N ASN A 2 -35.84 13.55 -15.13
CA ASN A 2 -35.51 13.67 -13.70
C ASN A 2 -34.00 13.58 -13.44
N LEU A 3 -33.32 14.70 -13.35
CA LEU A 3 -31.87 14.80 -13.00
C LEU A 3 -31.54 14.13 -11.66
N SER A 4 -32.47 14.11 -10.71
CA SER A 4 -32.30 13.49 -9.40
C SER A 4 -32.23 11.93 -9.47
N ARG A 5 -32.87 11.31 -10.43
CA ARG A 5 -32.88 9.87 -10.62
C ARG A 5 -31.59 9.40 -11.29
N GLN A 6 -31.06 10.22 -12.20
CA GLN A 6 -29.82 9.93 -12.92
C GLN A 6 -28.58 10.07 -12.01
N SER A 7 -28.58 11.05 -11.10
CA SER A 7 -27.49 11.22 -10.13
C SER A 7 -27.44 10.07 -9.12
N ARG A 8 -28.57 9.62 -8.58
CA ARG A 8 -28.62 8.46 -7.66
C ARG A 8 -28.14 7.18 -8.32
N PHE A 9 -28.45 6.99 -9.60
CA PHE A 9 -28.00 5.83 -10.37
C PHE A 9 -26.47 5.83 -10.52
N GLN A 10 -25.86 6.97 -10.83
CA GLN A 10 -24.41 7.11 -10.96
C GLN A 10 -23.68 6.89 -9.63
N TRP A 11 -24.20 7.42 -8.53
CA TRP A 11 -23.64 7.21 -7.19
C TRP A 11 -23.64 5.73 -6.78
N ASN A 12 -24.69 5.00 -7.11
CA ASN A 12 -24.78 3.58 -6.81
C ASN A 12 -23.71 2.76 -7.56
N TYR A 13 -23.44 3.05 -8.83
CA TYR A 13 -22.38 2.37 -9.57
C TYR A 13 -20.99 2.76 -9.07
N THR A 14 -20.78 4.01 -8.72
CA THR A 14 -19.51 4.44 -8.15
C THR A 14 -19.27 3.75 -6.81
N ALA A 15 -20.25 3.73 -5.93
CA ALA A 15 -20.16 2.99 -4.66
C ALA A 15 -19.90 1.49 -4.88
N LEU A 16 -20.58 0.87 -5.84
CA LEU A 16 -20.40 -0.54 -6.17
C LEU A 16 -18.99 -0.82 -6.69
N ALA A 17 -18.44 0.08 -7.53
CA ALA A 17 -17.08 -0.05 -8.07
C ALA A 17 -16.02 -0.01 -6.97
N PHE A 18 -16.25 0.72 -5.88
CA PHE A 18 -15.35 0.73 -4.72
C PHE A 18 -15.57 -0.47 -3.78
N LEU A 19 -16.82 -0.83 -3.53
CA LEU A 19 -17.15 -1.88 -2.58
C LEU A 19 -16.80 -3.28 -3.11
N LEU A 20 -16.98 -3.52 -4.40
CA LEU A 20 -16.78 -4.84 -4.99
C LEU A 20 -15.33 -5.35 -4.85
N PRO A 21 -14.29 -4.55 -5.13
CA PRO A 21 -12.90 -4.96 -4.87
C PRO A 21 -12.60 -5.21 -3.39
N ILE A 22 -13.17 -4.38 -2.50
CA ILE A 22 -12.96 -4.51 -1.05
C ILE A 22 -13.58 -5.83 -0.56
N VAL A 23 -14.82 -6.10 -0.95
CA VAL A 23 -15.51 -7.35 -0.60
C VAL A 23 -14.78 -8.55 -1.20
N GLY A 24 -14.34 -8.46 -2.46
CA GLY A 24 -13.55 -9.50 -3.10
C GLY A 24 -12.27 -9.82 -2.32
N MET A 25 -11.53 -8.79 -1.92
CA MET A 25 -10.31 -8.95 -1.13
C MET A 25 -10.58 -9.56 0.25
N LEU A 26 -11.66 -9.16 0.93
CA LEU A 26 -12.08 -9.74 2.19
C LEU A 26 -12.48 -11.21 2.04
N CYS A 27 -13.19 -11.56 0.97
CA CYS A 27 -13.54 -12.93 0.67
C CYS A 27 -12.30 -13.80 0.44
N VAL A 28 -11.35 -13.33 -0.37
CA VAL A 28 -10.07 -14.01 -0.60
C VAL A 28 -9.32 -14.21 0.71
N ARG A 29 -9.26 -13.18 1.54
CA ARG A 29 -8.62 -13.27 2.86
C ARG A 29 -9.26 -14.34 3.74
N LEU A 30 -10.60 -14.39 3.79
CA LEU A 30 -11.33 -15.37 4.59
C LEU A 30 -11.17 -16.80 4.05
N VAL A 31 -11.27 -16.98 2.73
CA VAL A 31 -11.17 -18.30 2.09
C VAL A 31 -9.75 -18.86 2.19
N CYS A 32 -8.75 -18.03 1.96
CA CYS A 32 -7.34 -18.42 1.99
C CYS A 32 -6.73 -18.37 3.40
N THR A 33 -7.52 -18.03 4.43
CA THR A 33 -7.03 -17.84 5.82
C THR A 33 -5.79 -16.94 5.91
N LEU A 34 -5.68 -15.99 4.98
CA LEU A 34 -4.56 -15.06 4.94
C LEU A 34 -4.61 -14.13 6.15
N THR A 35 -3.56 -14.10 6.91
CA THR A 35 -3.39 -13.20 8.05
C THR A 35 -2.27 -12.21 7.77
N PHE A 36 -2.31 -11.05 8.41
CA PHE A 36 -1.22 -10.07 8.28
C PHE A 36 0.04 -10.54 9.01
N ASN A 37 -0.09 -11.32 10.08
CA ASN A 37 0.99 -11.75 10.97
C ASN A 37 0.96 -13.27 11.25
N GLY A 38 0.52 -14.12 10.33
CA GLY A 38 0.41 -15.56 10.52
C GLY A 38 1.22 -16.38 9.52
N GLU A 39 1.11 -17.71 9.61
CA GLU A 39 1.79 -18.65 8.71
C GLU A 39 1.48 -18.39 7.22
N TYR A 40 0.32 -17.81 6.93
CA TYR A 40 -0.11 -17.43 5.58
C TYR A 40 -0.20 -15.90 5.48
N SER A 41 0.97 -15.25 5.42
CA SER A 41 1.07 -13.80 5.25
C SER A 41 0.88 -13.39 3.79
N LEU A 42 0.31 -12.19 3.57
CA LEU A 42 0.33 -11.52 2.26
C LEU A 42 1.76 -11.14 1.82
N LEU A 43 2.71 -11.15 2.76
CA LEU A 43 4.12 -10.93 2.48
C LEU A 43 4.76 -12.21 1.92
N TYR A 44 4.60 -12.41 0.62
CA TYR A 44 5.19 -13.53 -0.10
C TYR A 44 6.00 -13.04 -1.29
N SER A 45 7.10 -13.73 -1.61
CA SER A 45 7.95 -13.42 -2.76
C SER A 45 8.37 -11.94 -2.79
N ASP A 46 8.10 -11.22 -3.87
CA ASP A 46 8.51 -9.83 -4.09
C ASP A 46 7.95 -8.87 -3.05
N CYS A 47 6.79 -9.15 -2.49
CA CYS A 47 6.21 -8.34 -1.43
C CYS A 47 7.12 -8.33 -0.19
N TYR A 48 7.67 -9.47 0.17
CA TYR A 48 8.60 -9.62 1.28
C TYR A 48 10.02 -9.09 0.96
N HIS A 49 10.56 -9.45 -0.22
CA HIS A 49 11.96 -9.15 -0.55
C HIS A 49 12.17 -7.74 -1.11
N GLN A 50 11.16 -7.12 -1.69
CA GLN A 50 11.28 -5.83 -2.38
C GLN A 50 10.34 -4.78 -1.80
N TYR A 51 9.01 -4.97 -1.90
CA TYR A 51 8.06 -3.91 -1.54
C TYR A 51 8.13 -3.50 -0.08
N TYR A 52 8.20 -4.46 0.83
CA TYR A 52 8.25 -4.18 2.26
C TYR A 52 9.55 -3.48 2.71
N PRO A 53 10.75 -3.94 2.33
CA PRO A 53 11.98 -3.21 2.64
C PRO A 53 12.02 -1.81 2.04
N PHE A 54 11.56 -1.62 0.80
CA PHE A 54 11.52 -0.31 0.18
C PHE A 54 10.52 0.63 0.85
N PHE A 55 9.35 0.12 1.22
CA PHE A 55 8.37 0.87 2.00
C PHE A 55 8.91 1.28 3.37
N LYS A 56 9.57 0.39 4.08
CA LYS A 56 10.18 0.67 5.38
C LYS A 56 11.28 1.74 5.26
N ALA A 57 12.13 1.63 4.26
CA ALA A 57 13.17 2.62 3.97
C ALA A 57 12.56 3.99 3.62
N PHE A 58 11.50 4.02 2.80
CA PHE A 58 10.80 5.23 2.43
C PHE A 58 10.18 5.92 3.65
N ARG A 59 9.48 5.17 4.48
CA ARG A 59 8.91 5.68 5.73
C ARG A 59 9.99 6.24 6.66
N SER A 60 11.09 5.52 6.83
CA SER A 60 12.23 5.97 7.65
C SER A 60 12.81 7.27 7.12
N ALA A 61 13.03 7.39 5.82
CA ALA A 61 13.57 8.60 5.19
C ALA A 61 12.62 9.80 5.38
N LEU A 62 11.30 9.60 5.26
CA LEU A 62 10.32 10.65 5.51
C LEU A 62 10.34 11.13 6.97
N LEU A 63 10.49 10.22 7.93
CA LEU A 63 10.49 10.56 9.36
C LEU A 63 11.81 11.17 9.83
N SER A 64 12.94 10.73 9.28
CA SER A 64 14.28 11.25 9.63
C SER A 64 14.69 12.47 8.84
N GLY A 65 13.94 12.83 7.78
CA GLY A 65 14.29 13.92 6.86
C GLY A 65 15.50 13.63 5.98
N GLU A 66 15.78 12.35 5.74
CA GLU A 66 16.84 11.93 4.80
C GLU A 66 16.48 12.23 3.35
N SER A 67 17.51 12.26 2.49
CA SER A 67 17.32 12.52 1.07
C SER A 67 16.52 11.40 0.41
N LEU A 68 15.48 11.77 -0.34
CA LEU A 68 14.73 10.84 -1.19
C LEU A 68 15.33 10.69 -2.60
N LEU A 69 16.41 11.41 -2.89
CA LEU A 69 17.06 11.35 -4.21
C LEU A 69 17.99 10.15 -4.32
N TYR A 70 18.71 9.84 -3.24
CA TYR A 70 19.71 8.79 -3.23
C TYR A 70 19.70 8.07 -1.89
N SER A 71 19.82 6.75 -1.89
CA SER A 71 19.89 5.96 -0.67
C SER A 71 21.06 4.98 -0.72
N TRP A 72 21.84 4.96 0.36
CA TRP A 72 22.87 3.96 0.61
C TRP A 72 22.31 2.67 1.20
N ASN A 73 21.10 2.69 1.75
CA ASN A 73 20.47 1.57 2.41
C ASN A 73 19.82 0.57 1.43
N VAL A 74 19.81 0.90 0.14
CA VAL A 74 19.24 0.06 -0.91
C VAL A 74 20.36 -0.38 -1.87
N GLY A 75 20.59 -1.67 -1.96
CA GLY A 75 21.67 -2.22 -2.77
C GLY A 75 23.05 -1.75 -2.28
N MET A 76 23.89 -1.30 -3.19
CA MET A 76 25.18 -0.67 -2.90
C MET A 76 25.14 0.86 -3.03
N GLY A 77 23.96 1.45 -2.83
CA GLY A 77 23.65 2.84 -3.14
C GLY A 77 23.05 2.99 -4.53
N MET A 78 21.89 3.60 -4.60
CA MET A 78 21.16 3.78 -5.86
C MET A 78 20.33 5.06 -5.87
N ASP A 79 19.88 5.44 -7.07
CA ASP A 79 18.86 6.47 -7.28
C ASP A 79 17.55 6.03 -6.62
N TYR A 80 17.28 6.65 -5.48
CA TYR A 80 16.11 6.28 -4.69
C TYR A 80 14.83 6.90 -5.26
N LEU A 81 14.92 8.03 -5.93
CA LEU A 81 13.78 8.67 -6.58
C LEU A 81 13.20 7.78 -7.69
N GLY A 82 14.07 7.16 -8.49
CA GLY A 82 13.65 6.19 -9.50
C GLY A 82 12.92 4.99 -8.89
N LEU A 83 13.42 4.46 -7.79
CA LEU A 83 12.80 3.37 -7.05
C LEU A 83 11.45 3.78 -6.46
N ILE A 84 11.35 4.96 -5.85
CA ILE A 84 10.10 5.51 -5.32
C ILE A 84 9.07 5.63 -6.45
N SER A 85 9.48 6.16 -7.59
CA SER A 85 8.59 6.37 -8.75
C SER A 85 8.03 5.05 -9.29
N TYR A 86 8.79 3.99 -9.22
CA TYR A 86 8.37 2.67 -9.68
C TYR A 86 7.51 1.92 -8.66
N TYR A 87 7.94 1.86 -7.39
CA TYR A 87 7.32 1.00 -6.38
C TYR A 87 6.38 1.74 -5.43
N LEU A 88 6.62 3.04 -5.16
CA LEU A 88 6.03 3.78 -4.06
C LEU A 88 5.29 5.05 -4.49
N ALA A 89 5.05 5.23 -5.80
CA ALA A 89 4.43 6.45 -6.35
C ALA A 89 2.94 6.64 -5.97
N SER A 90 2.35 5.72 -5.20
CA SER A 90 0.98 5.90 -4.71
C SER A 90 0.94 6.91 -3.56
N PRO A 91 0.04 7.90 -3.60
CA PRO A 91 -0.12 8.85 -2.49
C PRO A 91 -0.53 8.19 -1.18
N LEU A 92 -1.07 6.96 -1.23
CA LEU A 92 -1.40 6.19 -0.05
C LEU A 92 -0.18 5.83 0.80
N TYR A 93 1.01 5.71 0.18
CA TYR A 93 2.24 5.46 0.94
C TYR A 93 2.65 6.64 1.82
N LEU A 94 2.25 7.88 1.49
CA LEU A 94 2.46 9.03 2.36
C LEU A 94 1.70 8.92 3.67
N LEU A 95 0.55 8.22 3.67
CA LEU A 95 -0.23 7.95 4.88
C LEU A 95 0.50 7.00 5.84
N SER A 96 1.53 6.30 5.37
CA SER A 96 2.35 5.42 6.22
C SER A 96 3.02 6.14 7.39
N VAL A 97 3.27 7.44 7.25
CA VAL A 97 3.83 8.28 8.32
C VAL A 97 2.89 8.38 9.52
N LEU A 98 1.58 8.31 9.26
CA LEU A 98 0.54 8.38 10.30
C LEU A 98 0.30 7.03 11.01
N VAL A 99 0.78 5.94 10.41
CA VAL A 99 0.58 4.60 10.96
C VAL A 99 1.69 4.29 11.97
N PRO A 100 1.36 3.90 13.21
CA PRO A 100 2.37 3.51 14.19
C PRO A 100 3.14 2.27 13.71
N GLU A 101 4.42 2.21 14.08
CA GLU A 101 5.34 1.16 13.59
C GLU A 101 4.88 -0.25 13.98
N SER A 102 4.17 -0.38 15.11
CA SER A 102 3.58 -1.65 15.57
C SER A 102 2.51 -2.22 14.62
N LEU A 103 1.89 -1.37 13.79
CA LEU A 103 0.90 -1.79 12.80
C LEU A 103 1.52 -1.96 11.40
N VAL A 104 2.72 -1.44 11.18
CA VAL A 104 3.51 -1.72 9.99
C VAL A 104 4.18 -3.06 10.24
N LEU A 105 3.51 -4.12 9.82
CA LEU A 105 3.95 -5.52 9.81
C LEU A 105 5.28 -5.75 10.55
N SER A 106 5.21 -5.95 11.85
CA SER A 106 6.36 -6.34 12.65
C SER A 106 6.58 -7.85 12.47
N TYR A 107 7.76 -8.21 12.06
CA TYR A 107 8.32 -9.54 12.24
C TYR A 107 9.07 -9.60 13.52
#